data_1ab82ef027307db2d655d1437e458082
#
_entry.id   1ab82ef027307db2d655d1437e458082
#
_cell.length_a   1.000
_cell.length_b   1.000
_cell.length_c   1.000
_cell.angle_alpha   90.00
_cell.angle_beta   90.00
_cell.angle_gamma   90.00
#
_symmetry.space_group_name_H-M   'P 1'
#
loop_
_entity.id
_entity.type
_entity.pdbx_description
1 polymer ?
#
loop_
_entity_poly.entity_id
_entity_poly.type
_entity_poly.pdbx_seq_one_letter_code
_entity_poly.pdbx_strand_id
1 'polypeptide(L)'
;MSDAPHVSVLMPVRDAAPWLGEAAASVLAQDGVSLELIAVDDGSTDAGASMLAELAASDERVRLHATLDGARGIANALSLGLAMARGRWVARVDADDLMLAGRLAMQAAALDREPELFGVTCRVAAFPGAELRDGMREYLEWQNSLLTPCEIARDRFIESTALHPTWMMRTEALRALGGWRDADWAEDWDLLLRAMEAGLPIRRLPDTLLQWRVHPQQATRNDARYSEASMMRARAHFLARHLAPIRNGRPLWVLGAGPVGKALIKALTLEGIVAAGLVDVDERKIGGIVRGNGHAWRVIAHSQLRDMSPRPFAISAIAGAQARARVRTELARWSWQETEDFVVAA
;
A
#
# COMPACT_ATOMS: atom_id res chain seq x y z
N MET A 1 -30.91 -22.25 2.08
CA MET A 1 -30.20 -20.95 1.94
C MET A 1 -28.73 -21.23 2.26
N SER A 2 -27.80 -20.79 1.45
CA SER A 2 -26.37 -21.12 1.58
C SER A 2 -25.81 -20.62 2.91
N ASP A 3 -25.25 -21.54 3.73
CA ASP A 3 -24.52 -21.24 4.98
C ASP A 3 -23.13 -20.62 4.71
N ALA A 4 -23.01 -19.85 3.64
CA ALA A 4 -21.75 -19.16 3.35
C ALA A 4 -21.52 -18.05 4.37
N PRO A 5 -20.31 -17.91 4.91
CA PRO A 5 -19.98 -16.83 5.82
C PRO A 5 -20.08 -15.48 5.11
N HIS A 6 -20.37 -14.43 5.86
CA HIS A 6 -20.39 -13.06 5.31
C HIS A 6 -18.97 -12.57 4.95
N VAL A 7 -18.01 -12.90 5.82
CA VAL A 7 -16.61 -12.48 5.70
C VAL A 7 -15.68 -13.69 5.74
N SER A 8 -14.78 -13.79 4.76
CA SER A 8 -13.61 -14.67 4.84
C SER A 8 -12.40 -13.84 5.30
N VAL A 9 -11.86 -14.17 6.46
CA VAL A 9 -10.65 -13.53 6.99
C VAL A 9 -9.45 -14.34 6.54
N LEU A 10 -8.54 -13.74 5.78
CA LEU A 10 -7.29 -14.36 5.33
C LEU A 10 -6.17 -14.03 6.29
N MET A 11 -5.53 -15.05 6.84
CA MET A 11 -4.37 -14.96 7.74
C MET A 11 -3.23 -15.81 7.19
N PRO A 12 -2.28 -15.21 6.45
CA PRO A 12 -1.04 -15.90 6.11
C PRO A 12 -0.20 -16.05 7.38
N VAL A 13 0.38 -17.23 7.57
CA VAL A 13 1.14 -17.57 8.78
C VAL A 13 2.52 -18.10 8.37
N ARG A 14 3.57 -17.51 8.92
CA ARG A 14 4.94 -18.02 8.82
C ARG A 14 5.72 -17.65 10.06
N ASP A 15 6.20 -18.66 10.78
CA ASP A 15 7.02 -18.51 11.99
C ASP A 15 6.43 -17.49 13.00
N ALA A 16 5.10 -17.57 13.24
CA ALA A 16 4.35 -16.63 14.06
C ALA A 16 3.86 -17.21 15.39
N ALA A 17 4.36 -18.36 15.82
CA ALA A 17 3.92 -19.05 17.03
C ALA A 17 3.80 -18.16 18.28
N PRO A 18 4.69 -17.17 18.53
CA PRO A 18 4.58 -16.32 19.73
C PRO A 18 3.31 -15.44 19.77
N TRP A 19 2.70 -15.14 18.62
CA TRP A 19 1.61 -14.16 18.49
C TRP A 19 0.31 -14.77 17.95
N LEU A 20 0.42 -15.91 17.25
CA LEU A 20 -0.67 -16.55 16.51
C LEU A 20 -1.93 -16.77 17.34
N GLY A 21 -1.77 -17.21 18.60
CA GLY A 21 -2.90 -17.46 19.49
C GLY A 21 -3.73 -16.20 19.76
N GLU A 22 -3.08 -15.09 20.08
CA GLU A 22 -3.75 -13.81 20.32
C GLU A 22 -4.37 -13.25 19.04
N ALA A 23 -3.67 -13.34 17.91
CA ALA A 23 -4.14 -12.88 16.62
C ALA A 23 -5.41 -13.63 16.20
N ALA A 24 -5.38 -14.95 16.22
CA ALA A 24 -6.53 -15.80 15.87
C ALA A 24 -7.72 -15.57 16.82
N ALA A 25 -7.47 -15.49 18.13
CA ALA A 25 -8.51 -15.18 19.11
C ALA A 25 -9.19 -13.84 18.86
N SER A 26 -8.43 -12.81 18.46
CA SER A 26 -8.97 -11.49 18.13
C SER A 26 -9.89 -11.49 16.91
N VAL A 27 -9.63 -12.39 15.94
CA VAL A 27 -10.50 -12.61 14.77
C VAL A 27 -11.75 -13.36 15.17
N LEU A 28 -11.61 -14.47 15.91
CA LEU A 28 -12.74 -15.33 16.31
C LEU A 28 -13.68 -14.67 17.32
N ALA A 29 -13.19 -13.63 18.03
CA ALA A 29 -14.00 -12.80 18.93
C ALA A 29 -14.80 -11.71 18.19
N GLN A 30 -14.68 -11.55 16.87
CA GLN A 30 -15.49 -10.58 16.13
C GLN A 30 -16.95 -11.02 16.10
N ASP A 31 -17.83 -10.06 16.35
CA ASP A 31 -19.28 -10.23 16.38
C ASP A 31 -20.00 -9.42 15.28
N GLY A 32 -21.32 -9.53 15.20
CA GLY A 32 -22.18 -8.80 14.27
C GLY A 32 -22.12 -9.25 12.81
N VAL A 33 -21.23 -10.20 12.47
CA VAL A 33 -21.15 -10.83 11.13
C VAL A 33 -20.75 -12.30 11.26
N SER A 34 -21.24 -13.14 10.35
CA SER A 34 -20.72 -14.52 10.24
C SER A 34 -19.38 -14.50 9.52
N LEU A 35 -18.40 -15.23 10.04
CA LEU A 35 -17.05 -15.27 9.50
C LEU A 35 -16.52 -16.69 9.36
N GLU A 36 -15.56 -16.88 8.46
CA GLU A 36 -14.60 -17.98 8.47
C GLU A 36 -13.18 -17.38 8.58
N LEU A 37 -12.29 -18.07 9.27
CA LEU A 37 -10.86 -17.76 9.31
C LEU A 37 -10.13 -18.76 8.44
N ILE A 38 -9.55 -18.26 7.34
CA ILE A 38 -8.71 -19.05 6.43
C ILE A 38 -7.26 -18.77 6.80
N ALA A 39 -6.69 -19.67 7.60
CA ALA A 39 -5.29 -19.63 7.97
C ALA A 39 -4.47 -20.41 6.94
N VAL A 40 -3.46 -19.78 6.38
CA VAL A 40 -2.58 -20.41 5.38
C VAL A 40 -1.16 -20.46 5.91
N ASP A 41 -0.71 -21.67 6.28
CA ASP A 41 0.69 -21.89 6.69
C ASP A 41 1.62 -21.81 5.47
N ASP A 42 2.51 -20.85 5.51
CA ASP A 42 3.50 -20.58 4.44
C ASP A 42 4.85 -21.26 4.72
N GLY A 43 4.78 -22.49 5.24
CA GLY A 43 5.93 -23.32 5.56
C GLY A 43 6.64 -22.86 6.83
N SER A 44 5.90 -22.69 7.91
CA SER A 44 6.45 -22.42 9.24
C SER A 44 7.39 -23.52 9.69
N THR A 45 8.43 -23.13 10.40
CA THR A 45 9.44 -24.03 11.01
C THR A 45 9.34 -24.07 12.53
N ASP A 46 8.52 -23.19 13.10
CA ASP A 46 8.19 -23.14 14.52
C ASP A 46 6.94 -23.95 14.88
N ALA A 47 6.37 -23.76 16.08
CA ALA A 47 5.16 -24.44 16.52
C ALA A 47 3.87 -23.93 15.83
N GLY A 48 3.95 -22.96 14.92
CA GLY A 48 2.78 -22.33 14.29
C GLY A 48 1.86 -23.32 13.59
N ALA A 49 2.44 -24.24 12.81
CA ALA A 49 1.64 -25.27 12.10
C ALA A 49 0.83 -26.18 13.05
N SER A 50 1.42 -26.62 14.18
CA SER A 50 0.71 -27.42 15.19
C SER A 50 -0.38 -26.62 15.90
N MET A 51 -0.12 -25.35 16.25
CA MET A 51 -1.12 -24.46 16.85
C MET A 51 -2.31 -24.22 15.91
N LEU A 52 -2.07 -24.06 14.62
CA LEU A 52 -3.14 -23.92 13.62
C LEU A 52 -3.99 -25.19 13.50
N ALA A 53 -3.37 -26.37 13.55
CA ALA A 53 -4.09 -27.64 13.52
C ALA A 53 -5.00 -27.81 14.76
N GLU A 54 -4.50 -27.47 15.95
CA GLU A 54 -5.27 -27.46 17.20
C GLU A 54 -6.44 -26.45 17.13
N LEU A 55 -6.18 -25.25 16.62
CA LEU A 55 -7.20 -24.23 16.44
C LEU A 55 -8.31 -24.68 15.49
N ALA A 56 -7.95 -25.27 14.34
CA ALA A 56 -8.91 -25.78 13.37
C ALA A 56 -9.71 -27.00 13.89
N ALA A 57 -9.14 -27.76 14.81
CA ALA A 57 -9.86 -28.85 15.47
C ALA A 57 -10.84 -28.38 16.56
N SER A 58 -10.60 -27.18 17.13
CA SER A 58 -11.40 -26.62 18.23
C SER A 58 -12.49 -25.65 17.79
N ASP A 59 -12.40 -25.05 16.61
CA ASP A 59 -13.37 -24.08 16.10
C ASP A 59 -13.65 -24.33 14.60
N GLU A 60 -14.89 -24.70 14.27
CA GLU A 60 -15.34 -25.04 12.91
C GLU A 60 -15.27 -23.87 11.92
N ARG A 61 -15.17 -22.65 12.41
CA ARG A 61 -14.98 -21.47 11.57
C ARG A 61 -13.56 -21.37 11.01
N VAL A 62 -12.59 -22.12 11.56
CA VAL A 62 -11.19 -22.11 11.15
C VAL A 62 -10.94 -23.16 10.08
N ARG A 63 -10.38 -22.71 8.97
CA ARG A 63 -9.98 -23.55 7.84
C ARG A 63 -8.49 -23.42 7.63
N LEU A 64 -7.78 -24.52 7.83
CA LEU A 64 -6.32 -24.58 7.65
C LEU A 64 -5.97 -25.02 6.23
N HIS A 65 -5.08 -24.27 5.62
CA HIS A 65 -4.44 -24.60 4.35
C HIS A 65 -2.92 -24.39 4.47
N ALA A 66 -2.15 -24.95 3.54
CA ALA A 66 -0.70 -24.75 3.47
C ALA A 66 -0.27 -24.48 2.03
N THR A 67 0.74 -23.62 1.86
CA THR A 67 1.39 -23.45 0.55
C THR A 67 2.19 -24.68 0.19
N LEU A 68 2.29 -24.98 -1.11
CA LEU A 68 3.12 -26.07 -1.60
C LEU A 68 4.60 -25.66 -1.61
N ASP A 69 5.50 -26.64 -1.51
CA ASP A 69 6.92 -26.41 -1.70
C ASP A 69 7.18 -25.79 -3.09
N GLY A 70 7.93 -24.69 -3.10
CA GLY A 70 8.19 -23.90 -4.31
C GLY A 70 7.17 -22.80 -4.62
N ALA A 71 6.04 -22.75 -3.89
CA ALA A 71 5.02 -21.70 -4.00
C ALA A 71 4.88 -20.91 -2.68
N ARG A 72 5.98 -20.75 -1.95
CA ARG A 72 6.01 -19.99 -0.68
C ARG A 72 6.02 -18.48 -0.94
N GLY A 73 5.61 -17.75 0.07
CA GLY A 73 5.59 -16.29 0.09
C GLY A 73 4.19 -15.74 0.34
N ILE A 74 4.12 -14.59 0.98
CA ILE A 74 2.87 -13.97 1.44
C ILE A 74 1.83 -13.79 0.32
N ALA A 75 2.26 -13.42 -0.89
CA ALA A 75 1.38 -13.26 -2.04
C ALA A 75 0.73 -14.60 -2.45
N ASN A 76 1.49 -15.69 -2.43
CA ASN A 76 0.99 -17.03 -2.74
C ASN A 76 0.05 -17.55 -1.65
N ALA A 77 0.40 -17.33 -0.38
CA ALA A 77 -0.46 -17.69 0.74
C ALA A 77 -1.80 -16.95 0.69
N LEU A 78 -1.79 -15.64 0.42
CA LEU A 78 -3.00 -14.83 0.26
C LEU A 78 -3.82 -15.24 -0.98
N SER A 79 -3.17 -15.56 -2.09
CA SER A 79 -3.83 -16.03 -3.30
C SER A 79 -4.50 -17.38 -3.10
N LEU A 80 -3.87 -18.31 -2.36
CA LEU A 80 -4.47 -19.57 -1.97
C LEU A 80 -5.69 -19.32 -1.06
N GLY A 81 -5.54 -18.45 -0.04
CA GLY A 81 -6.64 -18.08 0.84
C GLY A 81 -7.82 -17.47 0.08
N LEU A 82 -7.56 -16.60 -0.91
CA LEU A 82 -8.60 -16.00 -1.77
C LEU A 82 -9.32 -17.06 -2.62
N ALA A 83 -8.61 -18.06 -3.14
CA ALA A 83 -9.22 -19.16 -3.89
C ALA A 83 -10.17 -19.97 -3.02
N MET A 84 -9.87 -20.13 -1.72
CA MET A 84 -10.68 -20.85 -0.75
C MET A 84 -11.79 -20.01 -0.10
N ALA A 85 -11.77 -18.69 -0.25
CA ALA A 85 -12.74 -17.78 0.35
C ALA A 85 -14.16 -17.99 -0.18
N ARG A 86 -15.13 -18.07 0.73
CA ARG A 86 -16.57 -18.26 0.44
C ARG A 86 -17.38 -17.01 0.77
N GLY A 87 -16.79 -16.10 1.56
CA GLY A 87 -17.44 -14.88 2.01
C GLY A 87 -17.66 -13.86 0.89
N ARG A 88 -18.70 -13.07 1.02
CA ARG A 88 -18.95 -11.91 0.16
C ARG A 88 -17.83 -10.89 0.23
N TRP A 89 -17.21 -10.78 1.41
CA TRP A 89 -16.08 -9.91 1.70
C TRP A 89 -14.86 -10.73 2.09
N VAL A 90 -13.70 -10.28 1.65
CA VAL A 90 -12.41 -10.78 2.12
C VAL A 90 -11.78 -9.72 3.01
N ALA A 91 -11.53 -10.06 4.26
CA ALA A 91 -10.72 -9.27 5.19
C ALA A 91 -9.32 -9.87 5.32
N ARG A 92 -8.34 -9.04 5.60
CA ARG A 92 -6.96 -9.46 5.80
C ARG A 92 -6.50 -9.14 7.22
N VAL A 93 -5.69 -10.02 7.81
CA VAL A 93 -4.99 -9.79 9.08
C VAL A 93 -3.66 -10.51 9.08
N ASP A 94 -2.63 -9.92 9.72
CA ASP A 94 -1.37 -10.62 9.97
C ASP A 94 -1.48 -11.51 11.20
N ALA A 95 -0.69 -12.59 11.22
CA ALA A 95 -0.67 -13.57 12.32
C ALA A 95 -0.02 -13.02 13.62
N ASP A 96 0.46 -11.80 13.60
CA ASP A 96 1.06 -11.07 14.71
C ASP A 96 0.26 -9.83 15.14
N ASP A 97 -0.84 -9.49 14.44
CA ASP A 97 -1.68 -8.32 14.70
C ASP A 97 -2.95 -8.65 15.47
N LEU A 98 -3.59 -7.62 16.04
CA LEU A 98 -4.84 -7.79 16.77
C LEU A 98 -5.98 -7.00 16.12
N MET A 99 -7.05 -7.68 15.76
CA MET A 99 -8.31 -7.04 15.40
C MET A 99 -9.01 -6.47 16.64
N LEU A 100 -9.40 -5.22 16.60
CA LEU A 100 -10.23 -4.64 17.64
C LEU A 100 -11.72 -4.96 17.41
N ALA A 101 -12.49 -4.93 18.48
CA ALA A 101 -13.92 -5.27 18.46
C ALA A 101 -14.71 -4.46 17.42
N GLY A 102 -15.65 -5.13 16.74
CA GLY A 102 -16.53 -4.51 15.75
C GLY A 102 -15.89 -4.22 14.40
N ARG A 103 -14.60 -4.53 14.17
CA ARG A 103 -13.92 -4.22 12.92
C ARG A 103 -14.65 -4.81 11.72
N LEU A 104 -14.93 -6.10 11.74
CA LEU A 104 -15.53 -6.78 10.58
C LEU A 104 -16.95 -6.27 10.32
N ALA A 105 -17.75 -6.07 11.36
CA ALA A 105 -19.12 -5.55 11.24
C ALA A 105 -19.14 -4.13 10.66
N MET A 106 -18.27 -3.23 11.14
CA MET A 106 -18.20 -1.84 10.68
C MET A 106 -17.72 -1.75 9.22
N GLN A 107 -16.72 -2.54 8.84
CA GLN A 107 -16.21 -2.56 7.47
C GLN A 107 -17.23 -3.16 6.49
N ALA A 108 -17.89 -4.27 6.86
CA ALA A 108 -18.95 -4.88 6.06
C ALA A 108 -20.12 -3.91 5.87
N ALA A 109 -20.59 -3.26 6.93
CA ALA A 109 -21.66 -2.27 6.84
C ALA A 109 -21.30 -1.06 5.96
N ALA A 110 -20.04 -0.65 5.92
CA ALA A 110 -19.57 0.42 5.01
C ALA A 110 -19.63 -0.05 3.55
N LEU A 111 -19.16 -1.26 3.25
CA LEU A 111 -19.25 -1.84 1.90
C LEU A 111 -20.69 -2.08 1.45
N ASP A 112 -21.60 -2.40 2.36
CA ASP A 112 -23.03 -2.55 2.03
C ASP A 112 -23.69 -1.20 1.70
N ARG A 113 -23.33 -0.13 2.41
CA ARG A 113 -23.86 1.22 2.18
C ARG A 113 -23.31 1.90 0.93
N GLU A 114 -22.08 1.58 0.54
CA GLU A 114 -21.36 2.25 -0.55
C GLU A 114 -20.96 1.19 -1.61
N PRO A 115 -21.89 0.78 -2.50
CA PRO A 115 -21.68 -0.32 -3.45
C PRO A 115 -20.59 -0.04 -4.48
N GLU A 116 -20.23 1.23 -4.72
CA GLU A 116 -19.14 1.65 -5.60
C GLU A 116 -17.74 1.36 -5.03
N LEU A 117 -17.62 1.22 -3.70
CA LEU A 117 -16.32 0.94 -3.09
C LEU A 117 -15.82 -0.47 -3.45
N PHE A 118 -14.58 -0.57 -3.86
CA PHE A 118 -13.83 -1.81 -3.97
C PHE A 118 -13.50 -2.39 -2.60
N GLY A 119 -13.04 -1.53 -1.70
CA GLY A 119 -12.60 -1.92 -0.39
C GLY A 119 -12.68 -0.83 0.65
N VAL A 120 -12.63 -1.25 1.90
CA VAL A 120 -12.59 -0.38 3.09
C VAL A 120 -11.40 -0.79 3.94
N THR A 121 -10.68 0.21 4.43
CA THR A 121 -9.62 0.06 5.43
C THR A 121 -10.03 0.76 6.73
N CYS A 122 -9.22 0.71 7.77
CA CYS A 122 -9.45 1.40 9.02
C CYS A 122 -8.18 2.09 9.51
N ARG A 123 -8.29 2.95 10.52
CA ARG A 123 -7.12 3.44 11.23
C ARG A 123 -6.46 2.31 12.03
N VAL A 124 -5.17 2.49 12.27
CA VAL A 124 -4.32 1.52 12.96
C VAL A 124 -3.54 2.19 14.08
N ALA A 125 -3.33 1.48 15.17
CA ALA A 125 -2.43 1.86 16.25
C ALA A 125 -1.28 0.85 16.35
N ALA A 126 -0.05 1.32 16.48
CA ALA A 126 1.10 0.45 16.72
C ALA A 126 1.22 0.06 18.19
N PHE A 127 1.65 -1.18 18.48
CA PHE A 127 1.94 -1.64 19.83
C PHE A 127 3.08 -2.68 19.84
N PRO A 128 3.93 -2.74 20.87
CA PRO A 128 4.09 -1.68 21.86
C PRO A 128 4.59 -0.38 21.23
N GLY A 129 3.94 0.74 21.56
CA GLY A 129 4.21 2.04 20.93
C GLY A 129 5.59 2.62 21.22
N ALA A 130 6.25 2.16 22.29
CA ALA A 130 7.58 2.64 22.71
C ALA A 130 8.70 2.23 21.74
N GLU A 131 8.51 1.20 20.94
CA GLU A 131 9.51 0.68 19.98
C GLU A 131 9.40 1.33 18.58
N LEU A 132 8.46 2.23 18.38
CA LEU A 132 8.19 2.84 17.09
C LEU A 132 9.24 3.92 16.76
N ARG A 133 9.94 3.76 15.65
CA ARG A 133 10.85 4.79 15.11
C ARG A 133 10.05 6.00 14.58
N ASP A 134 10.63 7.19 14.67
CA ASP A 134 9.95 8.43 14.27
C ASP A 134 9.36 8.38 12.85
N GLY A 135 10.13 7.90 11.86
CA GLY A 135 9.63 7.77 10.50
C GLY A 135 8.43 6.84 10.35
N MET A 136 8.34 5.77 11.15
CA MET A 136 7.17 4.89 11.15
C MET A 136 5.98 5.55 11.84
N ARG A 137 6.23 6.35 12.87
CA ARG A 137 5.18 7.15 13.54
C ARG A 137 4.57 8.15 12.56
N GLU A 138 5.42 8.93 11.87
CA GLU A 138 4.99 9.87 10.83
C GLU A 138 4.22 9.18 9.69
N TYR A 139 4.67 7.99 9.28
CA TYR A 139 3.97 7.19 8.28
C TYR A 139 2.57 6.79 8.73
N LEU A 140 2.42 6.26 9.97
CA LEU A 140 1.12 5.86 10.50
C LEU A 140 0.18 7.04 10.71
N GLU A 141 0.69 8.18 11.18
CA GLU A 141 -0.08 9.42 11.31
C GLU A 141 -0.57 9.92 9.95
N TRP A 142 0.33 9.95 8.95
CA TRP A 142 -0.03 10.35 7.59
C TRP A 142 -1.06 9.41 6.98
N GLN A 143 -0.83 8.11 6.98
CA GLN A 143 -1.78 7.19 6.39
C GLN A 143 -3.14 7.21 7.10
N ASN A 144 -3.16 7.29 8.44
CA ASN A 144 -4.39 7.40 9.23
C ASN A 144 -5.17 8.71 8.97
N SER A 145 -4.53 9.74 8.44
CA SER A 145 -5.19 11.00 8.07
C SER A 145 -5.95 10.92 6.74
N LEU A 146 -5.59 9.96 5.86
CA LEU A 146 -6.23 9.79 4.55
C LEU A 146 -7.53 8.99 4.70
N LEU A 147 -8.68 9.65 4.67
CA LEU A 147 -9.98 9.02 4.93
C LEU A 147 -10.79 8.74 3.66
N THR A 148 -10.75 9.67 2.71
CA THR A 148 -11.56 9.60 1.49
C THR A 148 -10.86 8.86 0.35
N PRO A 149 -11.63 8.28 -0.60
CA PRO A 149 -11.05 7.67 -1.79
C PRO A 149 -10.16 8.62 -2.59
N CYS A 150 -10.52 9.90 -2.65
CA CYS A 150 -9.73 10.93 -3.36
C CYS A 150 -8.37 11.15 -2.70
N GLU A 151 -8.29 11.22 -1.37
CA GLU A 151 -7.03 11.39 -0.63
C GLU A 151 -6.13 10.18 -0.79
N ILE A 152 -6.69 8.97 -0.66
CA ILE A 152 -5.98 7.70 -0.83
C ILE A 152 -5.44 7.58 -2.25
N ALA A 153 -6.25 7.87 -3.26
CA ALA A 153 -5.84 7.82 -4.66
C ALA A 153 -4.81 8.90 -5.01
N ARG A 154 -4.95 10.11 -4.48
CA ARG A 154 -4.02 11.23 -4.70
C ARG A 154 -2.61 10.90 -4.21
N ASP A 155 -2.51 10.34 -3.00
CA ASP A 155 -1.23 10.13 -2.32
C ASP A 155 -0.59 8.75 -2.60
N ARG A 156 -1.21 7.92 -3.46
CA ARG A 156 -0.81 6.52 -3.73
C ARG A 156 0.63 6.30 -4.20
N PHE A 157 1.29 7.33 -4.76
CA PHE A 157 2.67 7.25 -5.22
C PHE A 157 3.69 7.70 -4.17
N ILE A 158 3.25 8.24 -3.03
CA ILE A 158 4.14 8.62 -1.93
C ILE A 158 4.64 7.35 -1.23
N GLU A 159 3.69 6.54 -0.75
CA GLU A 159 3.90 5.29 -0.03
C GLU A 159 2.59 4.49 -0.07
N SER A 160 2.56 3.24 0.44
CA SER A 160 1.30 2.53 0.63
C SER A 160 0.36 3.35 1.51
N THR A 161 -0.77 3.78 0.94
CA THR A 161 -1.74 4.64 1.64
C THR A 161 -2.65 3.87 2.59
N ALA A 162 -2.54 2.53 2.64
CA ALA A 162 -3.35 1.68 3.50
C ALA A 162 -2.54 0.47 3.96
N LEU A 163 -2.33 0.35 5.27
CA LEU A 163 -1.62 -0.80 5.84
C LEU A 163 -2.40 -2.09 5.56
N HIS A 164 -1.73 -3.06 5.00
CA HIS A 164 -2.34 -4.28 4.46
C HIS A 164 -3.25 -5.03 5.44
N PRO A 165 -2.89 -5.25 6.73
CA PRO A 165 -3.77 -5.95 7.68
C PRO A 165 -5.07 -5.23 8.02
N THR A 166 -5.28 -3.99 7.52
CA THR A 166 -6.52 -3.24 7.77
C THR A 166 -7.59 -3.44 6.70
N TRP A 167 -7.31 -4.14 5.61
CA TRP A 167 -8.17 -4.18 4.43
C TRP A 167 -9.35 -5.13 4.60
N MET A 168 -10.52 -4.70 4.08
CA MET A 168 -11.65 -5.55 3.70
C MET A 168 -12.10 -5.16 2.29
N MET A 169 -12.28 -6.16 1.42
CA MET A 169 -12.54 -5.96 -0.02
C MET A 169 -13.70 -6.82 -0.49
N ARG A 170 -14.33 -6.43 -1.60
CA ARG A 170 -15.32 -7.28 -2.31
C ARG A 170 -14.59 -8.47 -2.92
N THR A 171 -14.98 -9.67 -2.53
CA THR A 171 -14.33 -10.92 -2.95
C THR A 171 -14.26 -11.05 -4.47
N GLU A 172 -15.38 -10.83 -5.17
CA GLU A 172 -15.43 -10.97 -6.62
C GLU A 172 -14.65 -9.88 -7.34
N ALA A 173 -14.65 -8.64 -6.84
CA ALA A 173 -13.85 -7.57 -7.42
C ALA A 173 -12.35 -7.82 -7.23
N LEU A 174 -11.94 -8.35 -6.06
CA LEU A 174 -10.56 -8.75 -5.80
C LEU A 174 -10.12 -9.90 -6.73
N ARG A 175 -10.97 -10.90 -6.95
CA ARG A 175 -10.74 -11.98 -7.93
C ARG A 175 -10.60 -11.45 -9.35
N ALA A 176 -11.50 -10.56 -9.77
CA ALA A 176 -11.48 -9.94 -11.10
C ALA A 176 -10.22 -9.10 -11.32
N LEU A 177 -9.69 -8.44 -10.28
CA LEU A 177 -8.42 -7.70 -10.32
C LEU A 177 -7.20 -8.63 -10.38
N GLY A 178 -7.39 -9.94 -10.17
CA GLY A 178 -6.33 -10.96 -10.18
C GLY A 178 -5.66 -11.18 -8.82
N GLY A 179 -6.26 -10.73 -7.72
CA GLY A 179 -5.76 -10.96 -6.36
C GLY A 179 -4.34 -10.41 -6.11
N TRP A 180 -3.62 -11.02 -5.20
CA TRP A 180 -2.22 -10.68 -4.94
C TRP A 180 -1.29 -11.31 -5.98
N ARG A 181 -0.20 -10.62 -6.28
CA ARG A 181 0.82 -11.07 -7.23
C ARG A 181 2.17 -11.20 -6.53
N ASP A 182 2.90 -12.23 -6.88
CA ASP A 182 4.30 -12.36 -6.48
C ASP A 182 5.15 -11.48 -7.41
N ALA A 183 5.29 -10.22 -7.04
CA ALA A 183 6.04 -9.21 -7.77
C ALA A 183 7.42 -8.97 -7.12
N ASP A 184 8.33 -8.29 -7.84
CA ASP A 184 9.64 -7.90 -7.32
C ASP A 184 9.59 -6.77 -6.28
N TRP A 185 8.38 -6.40 -5.83
CA TRP A 185 8.09 -5.37 -4.85
C TRP A 185 6.94 -5.79 -3.92
N ALA A 186 6.61 -4.96 -2.94
CA ALA A 186 5.58 -5.21 -1.95
C ALA A 186 4.22 -5.53 -2.60
N GLU A 187 3.66 -6.70 -2.29
CA GLU A 187 2.44 -7.24 -2.87
C GLU A 187 1.19 -6.44 -2.52
N ASP A 188 1.21 -5.77 -1.37
CA ASP A 188 0.13 -4.91 -0.89
C ASP A 188 0.08 -3.60 -1.69
N TRP A 189 1.24 -2.97 -1.89
CA TRP A 189 1.31 -1.76 -2.70
C TRP A 189 1.03 -2.04 -4.17
N ASP A 190 1.47 -3.18 -4.70
CA ASP A 190 1.10 -3.65 -6.04
C ASP A 190 -0.42 -3.73 -6.20
N LEU A 191 -1.10 -4.40 -5.25
CA LEU A 191 -2.55 -4.54 -5.27
C LEU A 191 -3.26 -3.17 -5.17
N LEU A 192 -2.80 -2.29 -4.29
CA LEU A 192 -3.32 -0.93 -4.15
C LEU A 192 -3.21 -0.15 -5.46
N LEU A 193 -2.03 -0.14 -6.06
CA LEU A 193 -1.77 0.62 -7.29
C LEU A 193 -2.56 0.08 -8.48
N ARG A 194 -2.70 -1.26 -8.60
CA ARG A 194 -3.59 -1.88 -9.62
C ARG A 194 -5.07 -1.54 -9.40
N ALA A 195 -5.52 -1.54 -8.15
CA ALA A 195 -6.89 -1.12 -7.84
C ALA A 195 -7.15 0.34 -8.27
N MET A 196 -6.19 1.23 -7.97
CA MET A 196 -6.28 2.64 -8.38
C MET A 196 -6.22 2.82 -9.91
N GLU A 197 -5.40 2.05 -10.64
CA GLU A 197 -5.38 2.06 -12.11
C GLU A 197 -6.71 1.59 -12.71
N ALA A 198 -7.36 0.62 -12.08
CA ALA A 198 -8.67 0.13 -12.49
C ALA A 198 -9.84 1.04 -12.07
N GLY A 199 -9.56 2.18 -11.43
CA GLY A 199 -10.59 3.10 -10.94
C GLY A 199 -11.41 2.55 -9.77
N LEU A 200 -10.86 1.60 -9.01
CA LEU A 200 -11.53 0.93 -7.90
C LEU A 200 -11.29 1.71 -6.58
N PRO A 201 -12.29 2.41 -6.04
CA PRO A 201 -12.11 3.28 -4.89
C PRO A 201 -12.00 2.50 -3.58
N ILE A 202 -11.10 2.97 -2.71
CA ILE A 202 -10.89 2.48 -1.35
C ILE A 202 -11.13 3.64 -0.37
N ARG A 203 -11.85 3.39 0.72
CA ARG A 203 -12.12 4.33 1.78
C ARG A 203 -11.52 3.85 3.11
N ARG A 204 -11.15 4.78 3.99
CA ARG A 204 -10.78 4.45 5.38
C ARG A 204 -11.86 4.86 6.36
N LEU A 205 -12.24 3.95 7.27
CA LEU A 205 -13.03 4.28 8.44
C LEU A 205 -12.21 5.12 9.42
N PRO A 206 -12.83 6.11 10.08
CA PRO A 206 -12.13 6.98 11.02
C PRO A 206 -11.77 6.30 12.35
N ASP A 207 -12.28 5.08 12.57
CA ASP A 207 -12.09 4.31 13.79
C ASP A 207 -10.77 3.53 13.73
N THR A 208 -10.08 3.44 14.87
CA THR A 208 -8.92 2.56 15.04
C THR A 208 -9.43 1.16 15.35
N LEU A 209 -9.29 0.24 14.38
CA LEU A 209 -9.85 -1.12 14.46
C LEU A 209 -8.80 -2.22 14.30
N LEU A 210 -7.53 -1.85 14.27
CA LEU A 210 -6.40 -2.79 14.27
C LEU A 210 -5.30 -2.26 15.19
N GLN A 211 -4.70 -3.16 15.96
CA GLN A 211 -3.42 -2.97 16.61
C GLN A 211 -2.34 -3.69 15.80
N TRP A 212 -1.41 -2.93 15.24
CA TRP A 212 -0.28 -3.41 14.47
C TRP A 212 0.91 -3.66 15.39
N ARG A 213 1.34 -4.90 15.46
CA ARG A 213 2.44 -5.28 16.36
C ARG A 213 3.78 -4.87 15.76
N VAL A 214 4.65 -4.30 16.61
CA VAL A 214 6.00 -3.88 16.25
C VAL A 214 7.02 -4.84 16.86
N HIS A 215 7.77 -5.56 16.02
CA HIS A 215 8.83 -6.48 16.45
C HIS A 215 9.93 -6.63 15.39
N PRO A 216 11.12 -7.14 15.75
CA PRO A 216 12.26 -7.22 14.83
C PRO A 216 12.09 -8.18 13.65
N GLN A 217 11.22 -9.21 13.78
CA GLN A 217 11.03 -10.26 12.76
C GLN A 217 10.01 -9.88 11.68
N GLN A 218 9.39 -8.70 11.72
CA GLN A 218 8.41 -8.28 10.72
C GLN A 218 8.96 -8.34 9.29
N ALA A 219 8.13 -8.78 8.34
CA ALA A 219 8.46 -8.86 6.92
C ALA A 219 8.94 -7.51 6.36
N THR A 220 8.28 -6.42 6.73
CA THR A 220 8.65 -5.05 6.32
C THR A 220 10.08 -4.63 6.67
N ARG A 221 10.72 -5.33 7.62
CA ARG A 221 12.11 -5.06 8.05
C ARG A 221 13.13 -6.00 7.41
N ASN A 222 12.69 -7.17 6.95
CA ASN A 222 13.59 -8.28 6.59
C ASN A 222 13.44 -8.75 5.15
N ASP A 223 12.34 -8.44 4.46
CA ASP A 223 12.11 -8.86 3.09
C ASP A 223 12.57 -7.77 2.10
N ALA A 224 13.39 -8.17 1.13
CA ALA A 224 13.96 -7.26 0.11
C ALA A 224 12.89 -6.55 -0.74
N ARG A 225 11.67 -7.11 -0.84
CA ARG A 225 10.55 -6.48 -1.55
C ARG A 225 10.13 -5.14 -0.97
N TYR A 226 10.37 -4.92 0.34
CA TYR A 226 10.10 -3.66 1.02
C TYR A 226 11.31 -2.71 1.06
N SER A 227 12.41 -3.04 0.36
CA SER A 227 13.57 -2.14 0.26
C SER A 227 13.22 -0.87 -0.52
N GLU A 228 13.91 0.23 -0.20
CA GLU A 228 13.76 1.52 -0.93
C GLU A 228 13.93 1.36 -2.44
N ALA A 229 14.87 0.49 -2.86
CA ALA A 229 15.12 0.23 -4.28
C ALA A 229 13.93 -0.47 -4.94
N SER A 230 13.32 -1.45 -4.27
CA SER A 230 12.16 -2.18 -4.75
C SER A 230 10.93 -1.29 -4.82
N MET A 231 10.68 -0.52 -3.76
CA MET A 231 9.59 0.47 -3.72
C MET A 231 9.77 1.57 -4.79
N MET A 232 11.02 1.96 -5.09
CA MET A 232 11.30 2.92 -6.18
C MET A 232 10.98 2.33 -7.55
N ARG A 233 11.26 1.03 -7.79
CA ARG A 233 10.88 0.35 -9.04
C ARG A 233 9.37 0.29 -9.21
N ALA A 234 8.64 -0.15 -8.17
CA ALA A 234 7.18 -0.16 -8.18
C ALA A 234 6.61 1.23 -8.49
N ARG A 235 7.09 2.25 -7.79
CA ARG A 235 6.68 3.64 -8.00
C ARG A 235 6.90 4.08 -9.44
N ALA A 236 8.07 3.84 -10.00
CA ALA A 236 8.39 4.24 -11.37
C ALA A 236 7.52 3.50 -12.40
N HIS A 237 7.32 2.19 -12.20
CA HIS A 237 6.47 1.36 -13.07
C HIS A 237 5.03 1.89 -13.16
N PHE A 238 4.39 2.09 -12.01
CA PHE A 238 3.01 2.57 -11.99
C PHE A 238 2.88 4.05 -12.35
N LEU A 239 3.87 4.90 -12.02
CA LEU A 239 3.92 6.27 -12.51
C LEU A 239 4.00 6.32 -14.03
N ALA A 240 4.85 5.52 -14.67
CA ALA A 240 4.98 5.50 -16.12
C ALA A 240 3.64 5.20 -16.80
N ARG A 241 2.90 4.22 -16.29
CA ARG A 241 1.55 3.86 -16.79
C ARG A 241 0.54 4.98 -16.55
N HIS A 242 0.56 5.56 -15.34
CA HIS A 242 -0.35 6.66 -14.99
C HIS A 242 -0.09 7.92 -15.83
N LEU A 243 1.16 8.25 -16.11
CA LEU A 243 1.54 9.46 -16.84
C LEU A 243 1.24 9.38 -18.34
N ALA A 244 1.22 8.19 -18.91
CA ALA A 244 1.03 8.01 -20.35
C ALA A 244 -0.22 8.72 -20.90
N PRO A 245 -1.43 8.55 -20.32
CA PRO A 245 -2.64 9.23 -20.79
C PRO A 245 -2.74 10.70 -20.35
N ILE A 246 -2.24 11.08 -19.17
CA ILE A 246 -2.51 12.42 -18.59
C ILE A 246 -1.50 13.48 -19.00
N ARG A 247 -0.26 13.07 -19.28
CA ARG A 247 0.81 14.01 -19.67
C ARG A 247 0.55 14.66 -21.02
N ASN A 248 -0.15 13.98 -21.92
CA ASN A 248 -0.55 14.49 -23.24
C ASN A 248 0.64 15.11 -24.03
N GLY A 249 1.78 14.42 -24.07
CA GLY A 249 2.98 14.88 -24.78
C GLY A 249 3.76 16.01 -24.07
N ARG A 250 3.27 16.57 -23.00
CA ARG A 250 3.97 17.65 -22.24
C ARG A 250 5.34 17.19 -21.75
N PRO A 251 6.37 18.06 -21.76
CA PRO A 251 7.65 17.78 -21.12
C PRO A 251 7.46 17.44 -19.63
N LEU A 252 8.17 16.40 -19.16
CA LEU A 252 8.13 15.98 -17.77
C LEU A 252 9.30 16.55 -16.99
N TRP A 253 9.03 17.12 -15.83
CA TRP A 253 10.05 17.60 -14.88
C TRP A 253 9.91 16.94 -13.52
N VAL A 254 11.04 16.67 -12.87
CA VAL A 254 11.07 16.10 -11.51
C VAL A 254 11.45 17.20 -10.52
N LEU A 255 10.54 17.50 -9.57
CA LEU A 255 10.79 18.49 -8.52
C LEU A 255 11.59 17.84 -7.38
N GLY A 256 12.71 18.43 -7.03
CA GLY A 256 13.68 17.96 -6.05
C GLY A 256 14.87 17.23 -6.70
N ALA A 257 16.05 17.86 -6.70
CA ALA A 257 17.31 17.27 -7.16
C ALA A 257 18.10 16.62 -5.99
N GLY A 258 17.40 16.16 -4.96
CA GLY A 258 17.92 15.35 -3.85
C GLY A 258 18.06 13.86 -4.22
N PRO A 259 18.43 13.01 -3.24
CA PRO A 259 18.59 11.57 -3.47
C PRO A 259 17.37 10.92 -4.11
N VAL A 260 16.16 11.18 -3.59
CA VAL A 260 14.90 10.59 -4.07
C VAL A 260 14.61 11.02 -5.52
N GLY A 261 14.70 12.31 -5.84
CA GLY A 261 14.47 12.79 -7.22
C GLY A 261 15.46 12.24 -8.22
N LYS A 262 16.75 12.12 -7.81
CA LYS A 262 17.80 11.50 -8.63
C LYS A 262 17.55 10.00 -8.86
N ALA A 263 17.04 9.29 -7.86
CA ALA A 263 16.66 7.88 -7.99
C ALA A 263 15.43 7.74 -8.90
N LEU A 264 14.40 8.54 -8.67
CA LEU A 264 13.15 8.50 -9.43
C LEU A 264 13.36 8.79 -10.91
N ILE A 265 14.12 9.85 -11.28
CA ILE A 265 14.34 10.18 -12.70
C ILE A 265 15.07 9.06 -13.45
N LYS A 266 15.99 8.36 -12.77
CA LYS A 266 16.69 7.20 -13.32
C LYS A 266 15.75 5.99 -13.43
N ALA A 267 14.92 5.73 -12.42
CA ALA A 267 13.96 4.62 -12.44
C ALA A 267 12.91 4.81 -13.54
N LEU A 268 12.38 6.02 -13.73
CA LEU A 268 11.46 6.35 -14.82
C LEU A 268 12.07 6.09 -16.21
N THR A 269 13.38 6.33 -16.37
CA THR A 269 14.07 6.07 -17.64
C THR A 269 14.08 4.58 -17.98
N LEU A 270 14.17 3.68 -16.98
CA LEU A 270 14.08 2.24 -17.18
C LEU A 270 12.68 1.80 -17.63
N GLU A 271 11.65 2.56 -17.27
CA GLU A 271 10.27 2.37 -17.73
C GLU A 271 9.98 3.11 -19.07
N GLY A 272 11.00 3.59 -19.75
CA GLY A 272 10.85 4.29 -21.04
C GLY A 272 10.38 5.75 -20.92
N ILE A 273 10.31 6.31 -19.72
CA ILE A 273 9.92 7.72 -19.49
C ILE A 273 11.17 8.58 -19.33
N VAL A 274 11.47 9.38 -20.34
CA VAL A 274 12.57 10.36 -20.28
C VAL A 274 12.03 11.71 -19.82
N ALA A 275 12.46 12.17 -18.65
CA ALA A 275 12.15 13.52 -18.17
C ALA A 275 13.07 14.56 -18.82
N ALA A 276 12.59 15.80 -18.94
CA ALA A 276 13.36 16.93 -19.47
C ALA A 276 14.49 17.39 -18.50
N GLY A 277 14.27 17.21 -17.21
CA GLY A 277 15.26 17.54 -16.18
C GLY A 277 14.72 17.53 -14.77
N LEU A 278 15.50 18.11 -13.86
CA LEU A 278 15.10 18.28 -12.46
C LEU A 278 14.95 19.76 -12.13
N VAL A 279 14.18 20.02 -11.09
CA VAL A 279 13.95 21.36 -10.55
C VAL A 279 14.37 21.38 -9.09
N ASP A 280 15.07 22.40 -8.65
CA ASP A 280 15.39 22.58 -7.22
C ASP A 280 15.31 24.06 -6.83
N VAL A 281 15.19 24.32 -5.52
CA VAL A 281 15.25 25.65 -4.93
C VAL A 281 16.63 25.98 -4.35
N ASP A 282 17.49 24.97 -4.17
CA ASP A 282 18.85 25.12 -3.64
C ASP A 282 19.78 25.62 -4.75
N GLU A 283 20.24 26.87 -4.62
CA GLU A 283 21.12 27.52 -5.58
C GLU A 283 22.39 26.71 -5.87
N ARG A 284 22.90 25.93 -4.92
CA ARG A 284 24.09 25.08 -5.08
C ARG A 284 23.86 23.92 -6.06
N LYS A 285 22.61 23.55 -6.32
CA LYS A 285 22.25 22.48 -7.24
C LYS A 285 21.84 23.00 -8.62
N ILE A 286 21.30 24.23 -8.67
CA ILE A 286 20.84 24.87 -9.92
C ILE A 286 22.01 25.03 -10.89
N GLY A 287 21.79 24.67 -12.16
CA GLY A 287 22.82 24.63 -13.19
C GLY A 287 23.62 23.33 -13.23
N GLY A 288 23.51 22.49 -12.17
CA GLY A 288 24.16 21.20 -12.10
C GLY A 288 23.57 20.18 -13.10
N ILE A 289 24.29 19.07 -13.28
CA ILE A 289 23.88 17.97 -14.18
C ILE A 289 23.84 16.66 -13.38
N VAL A 290 22.70 15.99 -13.44
CA VAL A 290 22.52 14.62 -12.93
C VAL A 290 22.71 13.65 -14.11
N ARG A 291 23.53 12.60 -13.93
CA ARG A 291 23.80 11.59 -14.97
C ARG A 291 23.35 10.20 -14.54
N GLY A 292 22.86 9.40 -15.49
CA GLY A 292 22.48 8.00 -15.29
C GLY A 292 21.77 7.41 -16.50
N ASN A 293 21.84 6.10 -16.68
CA ASN A 293 21.17 5.35 -17.75
C ASN A 293 21.36 5.93 -19.16
N GLY A 294 22.57 6.43 -19.47
CA GLY A 294 22.85 7.07 -20.76
C GLY A 294 22.33 8.50 -20.93
N HIS A 295 21.69 9.07 -19.93
CA HIS A 295 21.11 10.43 -19.96
C HIS A 295 21.87 11.42 -19.05
N ALA A 296 21.69 12.71 -19.38
CA ALA A 296 22.18 13.82 -18.59
C ALA A 296 21.06 14.85 -18.42
N TRP A 297 20.62 15.05 -17.19
CA TRP A 297 19.51 15.95 -16.84
C TRP A 297 20.02 17.20 -16.16
N ARG A 298 19.65 18.35 -16.70
CA ARG A 298 19.98 19.64 -16.09
C ARG A 298 19.06 19.91 -14.90
N VAL A 299 19.60 20.54 -13.86
CA VAL A 299 18.82 21.07 -12.74
C VAL A 299 18.55 22.55 -13.00
N ILE A 300 17.27 22.94 -13.00
CA ILE A 300 16.83 24.32 -13.19
C ILE A 300 16.20 24.89 -11.93
N ALA A 301 16.05 26.22 -11.86
CA ALA A 301 15.32 26.88 -10.79
C ALA A 301 13.80 26.70 -10.94
N HIS A 302 13.06 26.67 -9.82
CA HIS A 302 11.60 26.52 -9.84
C HIS A 302 10.88 27.67 -10.57
N SER A 303 11.44 28.89 -10.55
CA SER A 303 10.92 30.03 -11.33
C SER A 303 10.97 29.76 -12.84
N GLN A 304 12.01 29.10 -13.34
CA GLN A 304 12.11 28.73 -14.74
C GLN A 304 11.02 27.73 -15.16
N LEU A 305 10.67 26.78 -14.25
CA LEU A 305 9.58 25.85 -14.51
C LEU A 305 8.23 26.58 -14.60
N ARG A 306 7.97 27.51 -13.69
CA ARG A 306 6.74 28.30 -13.66
C ARG A 306 6.50 29.04 -14.98
N ASP A 307 7.56 29.59 -15.54
CA ASP A 307 7.49 30.48 -16.70
C ASP A 307 7.52 29.72 -18.04
N MET A 308 7.54 28.38 -18.02
CA MET A 308 7.52 27.56 -19.24
C MET A 308 6.18 27.59 -19.97
N SER A 309 6.26 27.71 -21.30
CA SER A 309 5.11 27.59 -22.20
C SER A 309 5.47 26.68 -23.38
N PRO A 310 4.71 25.65 -23.70
CA PRO A 310 3.50 25.20 -22.97
C PRO A 310 3.82 24.68 -21.57
N ARG A 311 2.82 24.71 -20.68
CA ARG A 311 2.92 24.22 -19.30
C ARG A 311 3.43 22.77 -19.29
N PRO A 312 4.54 22.45 -18.60
CA PRO A 312 5.01 21.09 -18.49
C PRO A 312 4.18 20.27 -17.48
N PHE A 313 4.44 18.97 -17.40
CA PHE A 313 3.96 18.12 -16.32
C PHE A 313 5.07 17.95 -15.27
N ALA A 314 4.72 17.89 -13.98
CA ALA A 314 5.69 17.72 -12.92
C ALA A 314 5.42 16.50 -12.03
N ILE A 315 6.50 15.88 -11.53
CA ILE A 315 6.43 14.90 -10.44
C ILE A 315 7.22 15.48 -9.26
N SER A 316 6.56 15.66 -8.13
CA SER A 316 7.25 16.02 -6.89
C SER A 316 7.88 14.80 -6.24
N ALA A 317 9.21 14.78 -6.15
CA ALA A 317 10.02 13.79 -5.45
C ALA A 317 10.66 14.39 -4.19
N ILE A 318 9.88 15.23 -3.49
CA ILE A 318 10.31 15.94 -2.29
C ILE A 318 9.69 15.26 -1.08
N ALA A 319 10.53 14.59 -0.29
CA ALA A 319 10.11 13.82 0.87
C ALA A 319 9.78 14.71 2.08
N GLY A 320 8.92 14.18 2.98
CA GLY A 320 8.50 14.82 4.23
C GLY A 320 7.17 15.57 4.11
N ALA A 321 6.27 15.37 5.08
CA ALA A 321 4.91 15.88 5.05
C ALA A 321 4.83 17.40 4.89
N GLN A 322 5.64 18.16 5.64
CA GLN A 322 5.66 19.62 5.55
C GLN A 322 6.19 20.11 4.20
N ALA A 323 7.19 19.45 3.63
CA ALA A 323 7.76 19.81 2.34
C ALA A 323 6.74 19.53 1.21
N ARG A 324 6.04 18.39 1.26
CA ARG A 324 4.93 18.09 0.32
C ARG A 324 3.82 19.15 0.38
N ALA A 325 3.41 19.53 1.59
CA ALA A 325 2.39 20.57 1.76
C ALA A 325 2.82 21.92 1.16
N ARG A 326 4.10 22.31 1.35
CA ARG A 326 4.66 23.54 0.74
C ARG A 326 4.64 23.47 -0.80
N VAL A 327 5.05 22.35 -1.38
CA VAL A 327 5.02 22.16 -2.84
C VAL A 327 3.59 22.27 -3.38
N ARG A 328 2.63 21.59 -2.76
CA ARG A 328 1.21 21.68 -3.14
C ARG A 328 0.70 23.14 -3.09
N THR A 329 1.02 23.85 -2.01
CA THR A 329 0.63 25.26 -1.85
C THR A 329 1.26 26.15 -2.93
N GLU A 330 2.53 25.94 -3.26
CA GLU A 330 3.23 26.74 -4.25
C GLU A 330 2.72 26.48 -5.67
N LEU A 331 2.55 25.21 -6.05
CA LEU A 331 2.01 24.85 -7.35
C LEU A 331 0.55 25.33 -7.53
N ALA A 332 -0.26 25.27 -6.46
CA ALA A 332 -1.61 25.82 -6.47
C ALA A 332 -1.62 27.36 -6.70
N ARG A 333 -0.63 28.12 -6.17
CA ARG A 333 -0.46 29.56 -6.46
C ARG A 333 -0.14 29.82 -7.93
N TRP A 334 0.45 28.85 -8.63
CA TRP A 334 0.67 28.92 -10.08
C TRP A 334 -0.55 28.44 -10.89
N SER A 335 -1.66 28.15 -10.23
CA SER A 335 -2.87 27.56 -10.84
C SER A 335 -2.62 26.20 -11.47
N TRP A 336 -1.70 25.43 -10.89
CA TRP A 336 -1.48 24.04 -11.25
C TRP A 336 -2.40 23.14 -10.42
N GLN A 337 -2.97 22.14 -11.07
CA GLN A 337 -3.89 21.18 -10.46
C GLN A 337 -3.18 19.83 -10.26
N GLU A 338 -3.23 19.32 -9.01
CA GLU A 338 -2.72 17.98 -8.71
C GLU A 338 -3.57 16.95 -9.48
N THR A 339 -2.93 15.93 -10.01
CA THR A 339 -3.45 14.91 -10.94
C THR A 339 -3.62 15.35 -12.39
N GLU A 340 -3.63 16.64 -12.70
CA GLU A 340 -3.72 17.17 -14.07
C GLU A 340 -2.38 17.76 -14.56
N ASP A 341 -1.70 18.52 -13.70
CA ASP A 341 -0.44 19.21 -14.01
C ASP A 341 0.75 18.63 -13.26
N PHE A 342 0.48 18.02 -12.11
CA PHE A 342 1.53 17.37 -11.33
C PHE A 342 0.98 16.22 -10.47
N VAL A 343 1.90 15.37 -10.00
CA VAL A 343 1.67 14.35 -8.98
C VAL A 343 2.75 14.42 -7.91
N VAL A 344 2.42 14.00 -6.68
CA VAL A 344 3.37 13.86 -5.59
C VAL A 344 3.75 12.40 -5.44
N ALA A 345 5.07 12.11 -5.39
CA ALA A 345 5.61 10.74 -5.41
C ALA A 345 6.74 10.51 -4.36
N ALA A 346 6.83 11.37 -3.34
CA ALA A 346 7.72 11.12 -2.19
C ALA A 346 7.28 11.93 -0.96
#